data_b07d403282a75eed4bc1abb15aa8e730
#
_entry.id   b07d403282a75eed4bc1abb15aa8e730
#
_cell.length_a   1.000
_cell.length_b   1.000
_cell.length_c   1.000
_cell.angle_alpha   90.00
_cell.angle_beta   90.00
_cell.angle_gamma   90.00
#
_symmetry.space_group_name_H-M   'P 1'
#
loop_
_entity.id
_entity.type
_entity.pdbx_description
1 polymer ?
#
loop_
_entity_poly.entity_id
_entity_poly.type
_entity_poly.pdbx_seq_one_letter_code
_entity_poly.pdbx_strand_id
1 'polypeptide(L)'
;MYSRILSRRQMTVWCITLSGALALCIGLQGLLGWGRTQLDTGAALAADTLRLHIRAASDTTADQTDKLAVRDAVLAYLDTACPAAGQPAALRWAAAHLSELQRVARTVLAGRGSFAPVRVYLVEMYFDTTCYSASALPAGRYQALRIDLGGNARHGKNWWCVLYPGLCRSACGTYALPEENDLVCGSYVVRFKCVEWWQRVTASREDQVLVETASPSQARSKDGEGKKRYGTPPHCAAYAVVEGV
;
A
#
# COMPACT_ATOMS: atom_id res chain seq x y z
N MET A 1 18.14 63.13 17.58
CA MET A 1 18.32 61.68 17.66
C MET A 1 17.58 61.21 18.92
N TYR A 2 16.31 60.74 18.81
CA TYR A 2 15.48 60.35 19.93
C TYR A 2 15.70 58.86 20.20
N SER A 3 16.51 58.49 21.22
CA SER A 3 16.53 57.14 21.77
C SER A 3 15.31 56.95 22.68
N ARG A 4 14.26 56.31 22.22
CA ARG A 4 13.15 55.89 23.06
C ARG A 4 13.63 54.76 23.97
N ILE A 5 13.96 55.08 25.23
CA ILE A 5 14.22 54.09 26.25
C ILE A 5 12.87 53.41 26.56
N LEU A 6 12.73 52.12 26.23
CA LEU A 6 11.57 51.31 26.55
C LEU A 6 11.35 51.25 28.07
N SER A 7 10.13 51.46 28.53
CA SER A 7 9.80 51.32 29.95
C SER A 7 10.03 49.86 30.42
N ARG A 8 10.32 49.64 31.70
CA ARG A 8 10.51 48.29 32.25
C ARG A 8 9.35 47.35 31.92
N ARG A 9 8.11 47.81 31.95
CA ARG A 9 6.93 47.03 31.55
C ARG A 9 6.99 46.60 30.06
N GLN A 10 7.36 47.50 29.18
CA GLN A 10 7.49 47.18 27.75
C GLN A 10 8.59 46.14 27.52
N MET A 11 9.74 46.27 28.18
CA MET A 11 10.81 45.29 28.11
C MET A 11 10.36 43.90 28.57
N THR A 12 9.65 43.82 29.71
CA THR A 12 9.12 42.53 30.22
C THR A 12 8.13 41.90 29.22
N VAL A 13 7.22 42.67 28.65
CA VAL A 13 6.26 42.17 27.64
C VAL A 13 7.01 41.68 26.42
N TRP A 14 7.99 42.41 25.92
CA TRP A 14 8.80 41.99 24.78
C TRP A 14 9.60 40.71 25.07
N CYS A 15 10.18 40.57 26.27
CA CYS A 15 10.88 39.34 26.66
C CYS A 15 9.95 38.14 26.71
N ILE A 16 8.76 38.28 27.27
CA ILE A 16 7.76 37.18 27.34
C ILE A 16 7.29 36.80 25.95
N THR A 17 6.97 37.78 25.10
CA THR A 17 6.51 37.48 23.73
C THR A 17 7.59 36.84 22.89
N LEU A 18 8.84 37.29 22.96
CA LEU A 18 9.96 36.69 22.23
C LEU A 18 10.28 35.28 22.74
N SER A 19 10.26 35.07 24.07
CA SER A 19 10.47 33.73 24.65
C SER A 19 9.34 32.78 24.24
N GLY A 20 8.09 33.25 24.25
CA GLY A 20 6.95 32.44 23.76
C GLY A 20 7.03 32.11 22.27
N ALA A 21 7.39 33.09 21.46
CA ALA A 21 7.60 32.87 20.01
C ALA A 21 8.73 31.88 19.74
N LEU A 22 9.85 32.00 20.46
CA LEU A 22 10.98 31.08 20.33
C LEU A 22 10.59 29.65 20.74
N ALA A 23 9.91 29.51 21.90
CA ALA A 23 9.42 28.20 22.34
C ALA A 23 8.46 27.55 21.31
N LEU A 24 7.55 28.37 20.75
CA LEU A 24 6.64 27.91 19.68
C LEU A 24 7.42 27.46 18.44
N CYS A 25 8.41 28.24 18.01
CA CYS A 25 9.24 27.88 16.84
C CYS A 25 10.00 26.57 17.08
N ILE A 26 10.59 26.37 18.25
CA ILE A 26 11.30 25.13 18.60
C ILE A 26 10.32 23.95 18.61
N GLY A 27 9.14 24.12 19.20
CA GLY A 27 8.10 23.10 19.23
C GLY A 27 7.63 22.71 17.83
N LEU A 28 7.38 23.70 16.96
CA LEU A 28 7.00 23.46 15.56
C LEU A 28 8.11 22.75 14.77
N GLN A 29 9.37 23.15 14.95
CA GLN A 29 10.49 22.48 14.28
C GLN A 29 10.63 21.03 14.73
N GLY A 30 10.47 20.75 16.03
CA GLY A 30 10.47 19.38 16.55
C GLY A 30 9.35 18.55 15.97
N LEU A 31 8.13 19.09 15.90
CA LEU A 31 6.98 18.40 15.33
C LEU A 31 7.16 18.13 13.83
N LEU A 32 7.66 19.12 13.08
CA LEU A 32 7.94 18.97 11.65
C LEU A 32 9.07 17.95 11.40
N GLY A 33 10.12 17.97 12.21
CA GLY A 33 11.20 16.99 12.15
C GLY A 33 10.70 15.57 12.39
N TRP A 34 9.94 15.37 13.45
CA TRP A 34 9.33 14.07 13.74
C TRP A 34 8.40 13.61 12.61
N GLY A 35 7.54 14.50 12.08
CA GLY A 35 6.65 14.19 10.96
C GLY A 35 7.41 13.75 9.70
N ARG A 36 8.52 14.43 9.37
CA ARG A 36 9.38 14.05 8.25
C ARG A 36 9.99 12.67 8.45
N THR A 37 10.54 12.39 9.63
CA THR A 37 11.09 11.06 9.95
C THR A 37 10.06 9.96 9.72
N GLN A 38 8.80 10.16 10.17
CA GLN A 38 7.73 9.17 9.95
C GLN A 38 7.40 8.97 8.47
N LEU A 39 7.41 10.04 7.67
CA LEU A 39 7.17 9.95 6.23
C LEU A 39 8.34 9.27 5.50
N ASP A 40 9.57 9.58 5.89
CA ASP A 40 10.77 8.96 5.29
C ASP A 40 10.84 7.46 5.62
N THR A 41 10.56 7.07 6.88
CA THR A 41 10.45 5.66 7.29
C THR A 41 9.33 4.95 6.52
N GLY A 42 8.17 5.61 6.33
CA GLY A 42 7.07 5.08 5.53
C GLY A 42 7.45 4.88 4.05
N ALA A 43 8.25 5.77 3.49
CA ALA A 43 8.76 5.64 2.12
C ALA A 43 9.78 4.51 1.99
N ALA A 44 10.69 4.37 2.94
CA ALA A 44 11.65 3.26 3.00
C ALA A 44 10.92 1.92 3.11
N LEU A 45 9.97 1.82 4.04
CA LEU A 45 9.10 0.65 4.21
C LEU A 45 8.37 0.28 2.90
N ALA A 46 7.85 1.28 2.18
CA ALA A 46 7.17 1.04 0.89
C ALA A 46 8.14 0.52 -0.17
N ALA A 47 9.39 1.01 -0.18
CA ALA A 47 10.44 0.54 -1.08
C ALA A 47 10.86 -0.91 -0.77
N ASP A 48 10.85 -1.31 0.49
CA ASP A 48 11.20 -2.66 0.94
C ASP A 48 10.02 -3.65 0.92
N THR A 49 8.84 -3.19 0.53
CA THR A 49 7.63 -4.00 0.50
C THR A 49 7.19 -4.31 -0.93
N LEU A 50 6.98 -5.60 -1.23
CA LEU A 50 6.25 -6.04 -2.41
C LEU A 50 4.86 -6.53 -1.96
N ARG A 51 3.81 -5.99 -2.55
CA ARG A 51 2.42 -6.38 -2.22
C ARG A 51 1.87 -7.36 -3.25
N LEU A 52 0.90 -8.18 -2.81
CA LEU A 52 0.07 -8.98 -3.71
C LEU A 52 -1.34 -8.40 -3.69
N HIS A 53 -1.90 -8.22 -4.88
CA HIS A 53 -3.24 -7.70 -5.08
C HIS A 53 -4.00 -8.58 -6.06
N ILE A 54 -5.08 -9.22 -5.60
CA ILE A 54 -5.95 -10.07 -6.44
C ILE A 54 -7.33 -9.45 -6.49
N ARG A 55 -7.88 -9.28 -7.69
CA ARG A 55 -9.23 -8.78 -7.91
C ARG A 55 -10.11 -9.88 -8.48
N ALA A 56 -11.29 -10.07 -7.89
CA ALA A 56 -12.30 -10.97 -8.44
C ALA A 56 -12.94 -10.41 -9.72
N ALA A 57 -13.49 -11.26 -10.53
CA ALA A 57 -14.23 -10.86 -11.73
C ALA A 57 -15.48 -10.05 -11.39
N SER A 58 -16.20 -10.44 -10.32
CA SER A 58 -17.36 -9.73 -9.81
C SER A 58 -17.53 -9.94 -8.28
N ASP A 59 -18.62 -9.42 -7.71
CA ASP A 59 -18.97 -9.60 -6.30
C ASP A 59 -19.87 -10.83 -6.04
N THR A 60 -20.07 -11.69 -7.04
CA THR A 60 -20.78 -12.96 -6.83
C THR A 60 -20.00 -13.89 -5.91
N THR A 61 -20.68 -14.73 -5.17
CA THR A 61 -20.04 -15.72 -4.28
C THR A 61 -19.11 -16.64 -5.05
N ALA A 62 -19.46 -17.04 -6.28
CA ALA A 62 -18.62 -17.86 -7.13
C ALA A 62 -17.30 -17.18 -7.46
N ASP A 63 -17.33 -15.93 -7.95
CA ASP A 63 -16.12 -15.19 -8.32
C ASP A 63 -15.25 -14.85 -7.11
N GLN A 64 -15.88 -14.58 -5.94
CA GLN A 64 -15.14 -14.37 -4.70
C GLN A 64 -14.45 -15.65 -4.22
N THR A 65 -15.11 -16.81 -4.36
CA THR A 65 -14.51 -18.12 -4.03
C THR A 65 -13.39 -18.48 -5.00
N ASP A 66 -13.55 -18.19 -6.28
CA ASP A 66 -12.51 -18.38 -7.33
C ASP A 66 -11.28 -17.51 -7.01
N LYS A 67 -11.47 -16.27 -6.62
CA LYS A 67 -10.38 -15.38 -6.17
C LYS A 67 -9.60 -16.00 -5.01
N LEU A 68 -10.28 -16.56 -4.00
CA LEU A 68 -9.62 -17.18 -2.87
C LEU A 68 -8.85 -18.45 -3.27
N ALA A 69 -9.40 -19.28 -4.14
CA ALA A 69 -8.72 -20.45 -4.66
C ALA A 69 -7.46 -20.07 -5.46
N VAL A 70 -7.54 -19.05 -6.31
CA VAL A 70 -6.38 -18.51 -7.02
C VAL A 70 -5.33 -17.97 -6.07
N ARG A 71 -5.75 -17.23 -5.04
CA ARG A 71 -4.85 -16.75 -3.97
C ARG A 71 -4.04 -17.90 -3.37
N ASP A 72 -4.72 -18.95 -2.93
CA ASP A 72 -4.09 -20.06 -2.23
C ASP A 72 -3.07 -20.80 -3.12
N ALA A 73 -3.42 -21.03 -4.37
CA ALA A 73 -2.52 -21.67 -5.32
C ALA A 73 -1.31 -20.80 -5.70
N VAL A 74 -1.52 -19.49 -5.86
CA VAL A 74 -0.44 -18.54 -6.14
C VAL A 74 0.50 -18.45 -4.94
N LEU A 75 -0.03 -18.37 -3.72
CA LEU A 75 0.79 -18.34 -2.52
C LEU A 75 1.59 -19.63 -2.34
N ALA A 76 0.99 -20.80 -2.56
CA ALA A 76 1.70 -22.07 -2.51
C ALA A 76 2.84 -22.13 -3.55
N TYR A 77 2.61 -21.64 -4.75
CA TYR A 77 3.65 -21.54 -5.77
C TYR A 77 4.77 -20.59 -5.36
N LEU A 78 4.44 -19.42 -4.86
CA LEU A 78 5.41 -18.43 -4.41
C LEU A 78 6.25 -18.91 -3.22
N ASP A 79 5.64 -19.63 -2.27
CA ASP A 79 6.34 -20.17 -1.09
C ASP A 79 7.42 -21.19 -1.46
N THR A 80 7.21 -21.92 -2.57
CA THR A 80 8.17 -22.93 -3.05
C THR A 80 9.22 -22.38 -4.04
N ALA A 81 8.86 -21.38 -4.82
CA ALA A 81 9.65 -20.98 -5.99
C ALA A 81 10.30 -19.59 -5.86
N CYS A 82 9.77 -18.69 -5.01
CA CYS A 82 10.30 -17.34 -4.89
C CYS A 82 11.45 -17.26 -3.90
N PRO A 83 12.65 -16.80 -4.30
CA PRO A 83 13.76 -16.63 -3.38
C PRO A 83 13.50 -15.47 -2.41
N ALA A 84 13.70 -15.70 -1.11
CA ALA A 84 13.46 -14.71 -0.05
C ALA A 84 14.62 -13.71 0.16
N ALA A 85 15.41 -13.40 -0.87
CA ALA A 85 16.66 -12.64 -0.75
C ALA A 85 16.51 -11.11 -0.88
N GLY A 86 15.37 -10.52 -0.43
CA GLY A 86 15.11 -9.08 -0.49
C GLY A 86 14.01 -8.70 -1.50
N GLN A 87 13.38 -7.55 -1.28
CA GLN A 87 12.33 -7.04 -2.16
C GLN A 87 12.78 -6.91 -3.62
N PRO A 88 13.98 -6.39 -3.95
CA PRO A 88 14.41 -6.29 -5.35
C PRO A 88 14.58 -7.66 -6.02
N ALA A 89 14.97 -8.69 -5.27
CA ALA A 89 15.07 -10.05 -5.80
C ALA A 89 13.70 -10.66 -6.04
N ALA A 90 12.76 -10.49 -5.09
CA ALA A 90 11.38 -10.93 -5.23
C ALA A 90 10.70 -10.25 -6.43
N LEU A 91 10.93 -8.95 -6.64
CA LEU A 91 10.40 -8.20 -7.77
C LEU A 91 10.93 -8.71 -9.11
N ARG A 92 12.27 -8.88 -9.22
CA ARG A 92 12.88 -9.44 -10.46
C ARG A 92 12.38 -10.84 -10.75
N TRP A 93 12.29 -11.67 -9.71
CA TRP A 93 11.75 -13.02 -9.85
C TRP A 93 10.31 -12.99 -10.34
N ALA A 94 9.45 -12.18 -9.73
CA ALA A 94 8.05 -12.03 -10.14
C ALA A 94 7.94 -11.54 -11.60
N ALA A 95 8.78 -10.57 -12.01
CA ALA A 95 8.83 -10.09 -13.40
C ALA A 95 9.16 -11.21 -14.40
N ALA A 96 10.07 -12.11 -14.05
CA ALA A 96 10.46 -13.24 -14.89
C ALA A 96 9.40 -14.36 -14.92
N HIS A 97 8.53 -14.46 -13.90
CA HIS A 97 7.58 -15.59 -13.75
C HIS A 97 6.10 -15.19 -13.92
N LEU A 98 5.81 -14.02 -14.50
CA LEU A 98 4.42 -13.55 -14.69
C LEU A 98 3.58 -14.56 -15.51
N SER A 99 4.15 -15.16 -16.56
CA SER A 99 3.47 -16.16 -17.37
C SER A 99 3.16 -17.44 -16.60
N GLU A 100 4.05 -17.87 -15.71
CA GLU A 100 3.84 -19.03 -14.85
C GLU A 100 2.74 -18.76 -13.83
N LEU A 101 2.78 -17.59 -13.18
CA LEU A 101 1.74 -17.16 -12.25
C LEU A 101 0.38 -17.08 -12.94
N GLN A 102 0.34 -16.59 -14.18
CA GLN A 102 -0.88 -16.57 -14.98
C GLN A 102 -1.37 -17.98 -15.29
N ARG A 103 -0.46 -18.91 -15.62
CA ARG A 103 -0.78 -20.32 -15.87
C ARG A 103 -1.36 -20.97 -14.60
N VAL A 104 -0.73 -20.76 -13.42
CA VAL A 104 -1.23 -21.27 -12.14
C VAL A 104 -2.66 -20.79 -11.90
N ALA A 105 -2.91 -19.50 -12.02
CA ALA A 105 -4.24 -18.92 -11.82
C ALA A 105 -5.29 -19.51 -12.82
N ARG A 106 -4.94 -19.63 -14.10
CA ARG A 106 -5.84 -20.20 -15.11
C ARG A 106 -6.14 -21.69 -14.87
N THR A 107 -5.15 -22.46 -14.44
CA THR A 107 -5.34 -23.89 -14.12
C THR A 107 -6.34 -24.06 -12.98
N VAL A 108 -6.24 -23.25 -11.93
CA VAL A 108 -7.18 -23.27 -10.80
C VAL A 108 -8.59 -22.93 -11.27
N LEU A 109 -8.76 -21.86 -12.04
CA LEU A 109 -10.06 -21.44 -12.56
C LEU A 109 -10.68 -22.52 -13.46
N ALA A 110 -9.89 -23.10 -14.36
CA ALA A 110 -10.37 -24.17 -15.26
C ALA A 110 -10.84 -25.41 -14.46
N GLY A 111 -10.09 -25.82 -13.42
CA GLY A 111 -10.50 -26.90 -12.52
C GLY A 111 -11.79 -26.64 -11.76
N ARG A 112 -12.21 -25.38 -11.65
CA ARG A 112 -13.45 -24.93 -11.04
C ARG A 112 -14.57 -24.62 -12.05
N GLY A 113 -14.29 -24.88 -13.35
CA GLY A 113 -15.24 -24.62 -14.43
C GLY A 113 -15.31 -23.15 -14.85
N SER A 114 -14.40 -22.31 -14.38
CA SER A 114 -14.33 -20.89 -14.73
C SER A 114 -13.26 -20.66 -15.82
N PHE A 115 -13.66 -19.99 -16.89
CA PHE A 115 -12.76 -19.61 -18.00
C PHE A 115 -12.55 -18.11 -18.07
N ALA A 116 -12.69 -17.42 -16.93
CA ALA A 116 -12.48 -15.98 -16.83
C ALA A 116 -11.05 -15.62 -17.29
N PRO A 117 -10.88 -14.56 -18.09
CA PRO A 117 -9.54 -14.11 -18.47
C PRO A 117 -8.74 -13.67 -17.26
N VAL A 118 -7.46 -14.02 -17.23
CA VAL A 118 -6.53 -13.68 -16.15
C VAL A 118 -5.44 -12.78 -16.71
N ARG A 119 -5.23 -11.63 -16.05
CA ARG A 119 -4.08 -10.75 -16.29
C ARG A 119 -3.19 -10.77 -15.06
N VAL A 120 -1.88 -10.92 -15.28
CA VAL A 120 -0.86 -10.85 -14.22
C VAL A 120 0.17 -9.82 -14.62
N TYR A 121 0.44 -8.87 -13.76
CA TYR A 121 1.38 -7.78 -14.02
C TYR A 121 1.95 -7.17 -12.77
N LEU A 122 3.10 -6.52 -12.89
CA LEU A 122 3.68 -5.70 -11.86
C LEU A 122 3.28 -4.25 -12.07
N VAL A 123 2.90 -3.61 -11.01
CA VAL A 123 2.42 -2.22 -11.00
C VAL A 123 2.93 -1.49 -9.77
N GLU A 124 3.27 -0.22 -9.94
CA GLU A 124 3.40 0.69 -8.83
C GLU A 124 2.09 1.45 -8.65
N MET A 125 1.46 1.31 -7.50
CA MET A 125 0.16 1.90 -7.23
C MET A 125 0.04 2.40 -5.80
N TYR A 126 -0.89 3.32 -5.58
CA TYR A 126 -1.20 3.83 -4.25
C TYR A 126 -2.09 2.86 -3.48
N PHE A 127 -1.75 2.66 -2.21
CA PHE A 127 -2.54 1.92 -1.25
C PHE A 127 -2.89 2.81 -0.06
N ASP A 128 -4.12 2.75 0.39
CA ASP A 128 -4.51 3.33 1.68
C ASP A 128 -3.88 2.55 2.83
N THR A 129 -3.82 3.18 4.02
CA THR A 129 -3.39 2.48 5.23
C THR A 129 -4.18 1.19 5.39
N THR A 130 -3.48 0.08 5.44
CA THR A 130 -4.07 -1.26 5.50
C THR A 130 -3.72 -1.90 6.83
N CYS A 131 -4.75 -2.25 7.63
CA CYS A 131 -4.57 -2.94 8.90
C CYS A 131 -4.76 -4.43 8.71
N TYR A 132 -3.86 -5.21 9.28
CA TYR A 132 -3.91 -6.66 9.41
C TYR A 132 -4.10 -7.02 10.89
N SER A 133 -4.37 -8.28 11.21
CA SER A 133 -4.63 -8.70 12.61
C SER A 133 -3.52 -8.33 13.61
N ALA A 134 -2.27 -8.32 13.17
CA ALA A 134 -1.11 -8.07 14.04
C ALA A 134 -0.18 -6.97 13.53
N SER A 135 -0.56 -6.28 12.45
CA SER A 135 0.30 -5.30 11.80
C SER A 135 -0.51 -4.29 11.01
N ALA A 136 0.09 -3.14 10.69
CA ALA A 136 -0.52 -2.16 9.81
C ALA A 136 0.53 -1.61 8.85
N LEU A 137 0.18 -1.43 7.60
CA LEU A 137 1.01 -0.77 6.61
C LEU A 137 0.50 0.65 6.38
N PRO A 138 1.36 1.66 6.42
CA PRO A 138 0.98 3.03 6.14
C PRO A 138 0.50 3.20 4.70
N ALA A 139 -0.26 4.26 4.47
CA ALA A 139 -0.63 4.67 3.13
C ALA A 139 0.62 5.10 2.35
N GLY A 140 0.68 4.75 1.07
CA GLY A 140 1.81 5.09 0.22
C GLY A 140 1.75 4.41 -1.14
N ARG A 141 2.77 4.67 -1.95
CA ARG A 141 2.96 3.97 -3.23
C ARG A 141 3.83 2.73 -3.00
N TYR A 142 3.30 1.60 -3.42
CA TYR A 142 3.96 0.30 -3.27
C TYR A 142 4.04 -0.39 -4.62
N GLN A 143 5.09 -1.14 -4.81
CA GLN A 143 5.16 -2.12 -5.89
C GLN A 143 4.27 -3.32 -5.54
N ALA A 144 3.50 -3.79 -6.52
CA ALA A 144 2.56 -4.88 -6.33
C ALA A 144 2.56 -5.85 -7.51
N LEU A 145 2.54 -7.14 -7.18
CA LEU A 145 2.12 -8.18 -8.11
C LEU A 145 0.60 -8.17 -8.14
N ARG A 146 0.03 -7.86 -9.30
CA ARG A 146 -1.42 -7.75 -9.46
C ARG A 146 -1.95 -8.87 -10.34
N ILE A 147 -3.04 -9.47 -9.90
CA ILE A 147 -3.77 -10.52 -10.60
C ILE A 147 -5.22 -10.07 -10.74
N ASP A 148 -5.65 -9.82 -11.96
CA ASP A 148 -7.02 -9.46 -12.27
C ASP A 148 -7.73 -10.68 -12.89
N LEU A 149 -8.81 -11.11 -12.25
CA LEU A 149 -9.70 -12.15 -12.73
C LEU A 149 -10.89 -11.49 -13.42
N GLY A 150 -11.27 -12.01 -14.60
CA GLY A 150 -12.29 -11.37 -15.41
C GLY A 150 -11.72 -10.27 -16.31
N GLY A 151 -12.49 -9.89 -17.33
CA GLY A 151 -12.10 -8.84 -18.28
C GLY A 151 -12.13 -7.43 -17.66
N ASN A 152 -11.98 -6.42 -18.53
CA ASN A 152 -11.85 -5.01 -18.12
C ASN A 152 -13.15 -4.36 -17.58
N ALA A 153 -14.29 -5.08 -17.51
CA ALA A 153 -15.58 -4.45 -17.27
C ALA A 153 -15.75 -4.04 -15.80
N ARG A 154 -16.11 -4.88 -14.92
CA ARG A 154 -16.37 -4.54 -13.51
C ARG A 154 -15.66 -5.55 -12.64
N HIS A 155 -14.76 -5.08 -11.80
CA HIS A 155 -14.09 -5.96 -10.85
C HIS A 155 -14.86 -5.99 -9.53
N GLY A 156 -14.90 -7.18 -8.93
CA GLY A 156 -15.42 -7.38 -7.59
C GLY A 156 -14.43 -6.95 -6.50
N LYS A 157 -14.71 -7.38 -5.28
CA LYS A 157 -13.89 -7.08 -4.10
C LYS A 157 -12.45 -7.55 -4.27
N ASN A 158 -11.57 -6.75 -3.74
CA ASN A 158 -10.12 -6.97 -3.75
C ASN A 158 -9.69 -7.88 -2.59
N TRP A 159 -8.55 -8.53 -2.78
CA TRP A 159 -7.81 -9.17 -1.70
C TRP A 159 -6.37 -8.66 -1.71
N TRP A 160 -5.83 -8.32 -0.54
CA TRP A 160 -4.55 -7.64 -0.37
C TRP A 160 -3.66 -8.37 0.61
N CYS A 161 -2.37 -8.43 0.32
CA CYS A 161 -1.40 -9.07 1.20
C CYS A 161 -0.02 -8.45 0.98
N VAL A 162 0.88 -8.70 1.93
CA VAL A 162 2.30 -8.44 1.81
C VAL A 162 2.96 -9.68 1.23
N LEU A 163 3.53 -9.57 0.04
CA LEU A 163 4.24 -10.67 -0.60
C LEU A 163 5.67 -10.76 -0.07
N TYR A 164 6.34 -9.63 0.07
CA TYR A 164 7.67 -9.51 0.68
C TYR A 164 7.70 -8.29 1.60
N PRO A 165 8.31 -8.36 2.80
CA PRO A 165 8.73 -9.57 3.49
C PRO A 165 7.53 -10.35 4.05
N GLY A 166 7.63 -11.66 4.18
CA GLY A 166 6.71 -12.46 4.99
C GLY A 166 5.67 -13.30 4.27
N LEU A 167 5.56 -13.30 2.92
CA LEU A 167 4.67 -14.17 2.14
C LEU A 167 3.25 -14.32 2.73
N CYS A 168 2.54 -13.18 2.87
CA CYS A 168 1.18 -13.12 3.43
C CYS A 168 1.04 -13.64 4.87
N ARG A 169 2.12 -13.74 5.59
CA ARG A 169 2.17 -13.91 7.05
C ARG A 169 2.23 -12.53 7.71
N SER A 170 2.32 -12.49 9.03
CA SER A 170 2.57 -11.22 9.71
C SER A 170 3.88 -10.61 9.21
N ALA A 171 3.83 -9.37 8.73
CA ALA A 171 5.02 -8.62 8.34
C ALA A 171 5.82 -8.11 9.56
N CYS A 172 5.30 -8.35 10.77
CA CYS A 172 5.90 -7.97 12.04
C CYS A 172 7.22 -8.68 12.26
N GLY A 173 8.28 -7.92 12.55
CA GLY A 173 9.61 -8.46 12.83
C GLY A 173 10.35 -9.01 11.60
N THR A 174 9.88 -8.74 10.39
CA THR A 174 10.46 -9.26 9.15
C THR A 174 11.26 -8.22 8.36
N TYR A 175 11.12 -6.94 8.69
CA TYR A 175 11.90 -5.87 8.07
C TYR A 175 13.30 -5.78 8.67
N ALA A 176 14.25 -5.38 7.85
CA ALA A 176 15.66 -5.29 8.25
C ALA A 176 15.92 -4.15 9.23
N LEU A 177 15.20 -3.03 9.10
CA LEU A 177 15.36 -1.86 9.95
C LEU A 177 14.38 -1.90 11.14
N PRO A 178 14.85 -1.66 12.38
CA PRO A 178 13.99 -1.60 13.57
C PRO A 178 12.85 -0.59 13.45
N GLU A 179 13.12 0.58 12.86
CA GLU A 179 12.16 1.68 12.72
C GLU A 179 10.99 1.27 11.80
N GLU A 180 11.24 0.44 10.79
CA GLU A 180 10.20 -0.10 9.91
C GLU A 180 9.32 -1.10 10.67
N ASN A 181 9.93 -1.98 11.47
CA ASN A 181 9.19 -2.90 12.32
C ASN A 181 8.34 -2.17 13.34
N ASP A 182 8.84 -1.11 13.98
CA ASP A 182 8.08 -0.28 14.91
C ASP A 182 6.88 0.39 14.24
N LEU A 183 7.05 0.84 13.00
CA LEU A 183 5.97 1.44 12.22
C LEU A 183 4.88 0.41 11.84
N VAL A 184 5.28 -0.84 11.56
CA VAL A 184 4.37 -1.93 11.15
C VAL A 184 3.72 -2.60 12.35
N CYS A 185 4.44 -2.78 13.45
CA CYS A 185 4.04 -3.57 14.63
C CYS A 185 3.70 -2.74 15.85
N GLY A 186 3.81 -1.42 15.75
CA GLY A 186 3.57 -0.50 16.86
C GLY A 186 2.14 -0.59 17.41
N SER A 187 1.98 -0.23 18.67
CA SER A 187 0.68 -0.20 19.35
C SER A 187 -0.31 0.79 18.76
N TYR A 188 0.15 1.68 17.89
CA TYR A 188 -0.66 2.69 17.21
C TYR A 188 -0.13 2.95 15.80
N VAL A 189 -1.02 3.27 14.90
CA VAL A 189 -0.71 3.63 13.51
C VAL A 189 -0.67 5.13 13.39
N VAL A 190 0.49 5.68 13.04
CA VAL A 190 0.63 7.11 12.73
C VAL A 190 0.01 7.39 11.37
N ARG A 191 -0.97 8.31 11.32
CA ARG A 191 -1.68 8.67 10.10
C ARG A 191 -1.70 10.17 9.90
N PHE A 192 -1.20 10.61 8.77
CA PHE A 192 -1.27 12.02 8.33
C PHE A 192 -2.41 12.18 7.32
N LYS A 193 -3.63 12.41 7.80
CA LYS A 193 -4.85 12.48 6.99
C LYS A 193 -4.78 13.44 5.80
N CYS A 194 -4.14 14.58 5.97
CA CYS A 194 -3.95 15.55 4.89
C CYS A 194 -2.96 15.03 3.82
N VAL A 195 -1.90 14.33 4.24
CA VAL A 195 -0.94 13.72 3.33
C VAL A 195 -1.58 12.54 2.59
N GLU A 196 -2.30 11.65 3.28
CA GLU A 196 -3.06 10.56 2.68
C GLU A 196 -4.07 11.08 1.65
N TRP A 197 -4.80 12.15 2.00
CA TRP A 197 -5.74 12.77 1.07
C TRP A 197 -5.05 13.33 -0.16
N TRP A 198 -3.95 14.06 0.02
CA TRP A 198 -3.16 14.61 -1.08
C TRP A 198 -2.60 13.51 -1.98
N GLN A 199 -1.98 12.50 -1.40
CA GLN A 199 -1.44 11.35 -2.11
C GLN A 199 -2.53 10.62 -2.90
N ARG A 200 -3.72 10.42 -2.30
CA ARG A 200 -4.85 9.79 -2.99
C ARG A 200 -5.33 10.58 -4.19
N VAL A 201 -5.42 11.91 -4.06
CA VAL A 201 -5.86 12.78 -5.15
C VAL A 201 -4.84 12.82 -6.30
N THR A 202 -3.54 12.83 -5.97
CA THR A 202 -2.47 12.82 -6.97
C THR A 202 -2.24 11.44 -7.56
N ALA A 203 -2.34 10.36 -6.77
CA ALA A 203 -2.11 8.99 -7.21
C ALA A 203 -3.19 8.46 -8.17
N SER A 204 -4.41 9.00 -8.12
CA SER A 204 -5.50 8.59 -9.02
C SER A 204 -5.17 8.81 -10.52
N ARG A 205 -4.06 9.46 -10.83
CA ARG A 205 -3.63 9.76 -12.20
C ARG A 205 -2.53 8.86 -12.77
N GLU A 206 -1.84 8.04 -11.95
CA GLU A 206 -0.57 7.43 -12.39
C GLU A 206 -0.29 6.05 -11.77
N ASP A 207 -1.19 5.08 -11.96
CA ASP A 207 -0.78 3.68 -11.76
C ASP A 207 0.19 3.31 -12.91
N GLN A 208 1.47 3.10 -12.58
CA GLN A 208 2.49 2.74 -13.57
C GLN A 208 2.63 1.23 -13.68
N VAL A 209 2.19 0.66 -14.79
CA VAL A 209 2.47 -0.74 -15.11
C VAL A 209 3.96 -0.88 -15.40
N LEU A 210 4.67 -1.67 -14.59
CA LEU A 210 6.12 -1.88 -14.69
C LEU A 210 6.43 -2.98 -15.72
N VAL A 211 5.71 -4.11 -15.63
CA VAL A 211 5.85 -5.27 -16.52
C VAL A 211 4.51 -6.01 -16.59
N GLU A 212 4.11 -6.43 -17.76
CA GLU A 212 2.87 -7.19 -18.00
C GLU A 212 3.12 -8.43 -18.84
N THR A 213 2.32 -9.50 -18.64
CA THR A 213 2.28 -10.64 -19.55
C THR A 213 1.76 -10.20 -20.91
N ALA A 214 2.48 -10.52 -21.98
CA ALA A 214 2.01 -10.29 -23.34
C ALA A 214 0.71 -11.08 -23.56
N SER A 215 -0.41 -10.36 -23.72
CA SER A 215 -1.68 -10.97 -24.10
C SER A 215 -1.79 -11.00 -25.62
N PRO A 216 -2.07 -12.16 -26.25
CA PRO A 216 -2.13 -12.25 -27.72
C PRO A 216 -3.40 -11.63 -28.35
N SER A 217 -4.15 -10.81 -27.65
CA SER A 217 -5.24 -10.07 -28.29
C SER A 217 -5.70 -8.90 -27.45
N GLN A 218 -5.15 -7.72 -27.68
CA GLN A 218 -5.87 -6.45 -27.56
C GLN A 218 -5.04 -5.32 -28.15
N ALA A 219 -4.95 -5.33 -29.48
CA ALA A 219 -4.83 -4.10 -30.21
C ALA A 219 -6.22 -3.43 -30.17
N ARG A 220 -6.25 -2.19 -29.63
CA ARG A 220 -7.30 -1.20 -29.79
C ARG A 220 -8.57 -1.30 -28.95
N SER A 221 -8.60 -0.54 -27.85
CA SER A 221 -9.67 0.41 -27.56
C SER A 221 -9.17 1.44 -26.56
N LYS A 222 -8.92 2.65 -27.01
CA LYS A 222 -8.97 3.86 -26.22
C LYS A 222 -10.44 4.17 -26.00
N ASP A 223 -10.74 4.62 -24.80
CA ASP A 223 -11.82 5.50 -24.38
C ASP A 223 -12.64 4.93 -23.21
N GLY A 224 -12.78 5.75 -22.17
CA GLY A 224 -13.73 5.50 -21.09
C GLY A 224 -13.21 5.78 -19.68
N GLU A 225 -12.95 7.02 -19.38
CA GLU A 225 -12.69 7.56 -18.04
C GLU A 225 -13.91 7.35 -17.14
N GLY A 226 -13.86 6.34 -16.29
CA GLY A 226 -14.87 6.02 -15.30
C GLY A 226 -14.33 6.23 -13.88
N LYS A 227 -14.59 7.43 -13.33
CA LYS A 227 -14.32 7.82 -11.94
C LYS A 227 -15.01 6.86 -10.97
N LYS A 228 -14.31 5.87 -10.39
CA LYS A 228 -14.83 4.99 -9.36
C LYS A 228 -14.28 5.35 -7.98
N ARG A 229 -15.21 5.63 -7.07
CA ARG A 229 -14.96 5.75 -5.65
C ARG A 229 -14.47 4.40 -5.12
N TYR A 230 -13.25 4.35 -4.65
CA TYR A 230 -12.78 3.26 -3.80
C TYR A 230 -13.49 3.36 -2.46
N GLY A 231 -14.17 2.29 -2.06
CA GLY A 231 -14.77 2.20 -0.75
C GLY A 231 -13.69 2.40 0.32
N THR A 232 -13.99 3.24 1.30
CA THR A 232 -13.12 3.49 2.44
C THR A 232 -12.90 2.16 3.17
N PRO A 233 -11.65 1.72 3.39
CA PRO A 233 -11.41 0.55 4.24
C PRO A 233 -11.96 0.84 5.64
N PRO A 234 -12.46 -0.18 6.36
CA PRO A 234 -12.97 0.01 7.70
C PRO A 234 -11.90 0.64 8.59
N HIS A 235 -12.30 1.59 9.40
CA HIS A 235 -11.43 2.23 10.39
C HIS A 235 -10.72 1.16 11.22
N CYS A 236 -9.43 1.37 11.53
CA CYS A 236 -8.70 0.61 12.54
C CYS A 236 -9.35 0.88 13.91
N ALA A 237 -10.49 0.30 14.15
CA ALA A 237 -11.13 0.21 15.45
C ALA A 237 -11.06 -1.25 15.86
N ALA A 238 -10.24 -1.52 16.87
CA ALA A 238 -10.13 -2.79 17.59
C ALA A 238 -10.13 -4.02 16.67
N TYR A 239 -8.95 -4.51 16.34
CA TYR A 239 -8.60 -5.87 15.90
C TYR A 239 -9.78 -6.82 15.64
N ALA A 240 -10.49 -6.63 14.55
CA ALA A 240 -11.38 -7.62 14.01
C ALA A 240 -10.72 -8.20 12.77
N VAL A 241 -10.39 -9.48 12.84
CA VAL A 241 -10.06 -10.31 11.68
C VAL A 241 -11.21 -10.15 10.69
N VAL A 242 -11.00 -9.44 9.59
CA VAL A 242 -11.92 -9.51 8.47
C VAL A 242 -11.55 -10.76 7.68
N GLU A 243 -11.98 -11.90 8.18
CA GLU A 243 -12.32 -13.03 7.33
C GLU A 243 -13.55 -12.60 6.54
N GLY A 244 -13.30 -12.04 5.38
CA GLY A 244 -14.36 -11.81 4.41
C GLY A 244 -14.70 -13.14 3.75
N VAL A 245 -15.73 -13.79 4.24
CA VAL A 245 -16.49 -14.83 3.54
C VAL A 245 -17.17 -14.24 2.30
#